data_cc5a5a7947689f763d4acdaae84d2971
#
_entry.id   cc5a5a7947689f763d4acdaae84d2971
#
_cell.length_a   1.000
_cell.length_b   1.000
_cell.length_c   1.000
_cell.angle_alpha   90.00
_cell.angle_beta   90.00
_cell.angle_gamma   90.00
#
_symmetry.space_group_name_H-M   'P 1'
#
loop_
_entity.id
_entity.type
_entity.pdbx_description
1 polymer ?
#
loop_
_entity_poly.entity_id
_entity_poly.type
_entity_poly.pdbx_seq_one_letter_code
_entity_poly.pdbx_strand_id
1 'polypeptide(L)'
;FYTKYVKLLPKYYQDFWHLLKDSENIAPDAGLIITWRELGNLLARYEAYVKANPTQKELFCRLQDDYKFLQYAFLFGLDNTPISYDDVHLDNDVKKEWERFIKTYPNSPTTPFAKEMLQQKKFDDLEHMYNKLTKFQETSNYPLLKACPAKK
;
A
#
# COMPACT_ATOMS: atom_id res chain seq x y z
N PHE A 1 -17.22 -17.98 -8.35
CA PHE A 1 -16.88 -19.42 -8.42
C PHE A 1 -15.82 -19.81 -7.39
N TYR A 2 -14.74 -19.04 -7.26
CA TYR A 2 -13.62 -19.38 -6.37
C TYR A 2 -13.92 -19.24 -4.87
N THR A 3 -14.80 -18.34 -4.46
CA THR A 3 -15.10 -18.06 -3.04
C THR A 3 -15.64 -19.24 -2.25
N LYS A 4 -16.31 -20.19 -2.92
CA LYS A 4 -16.83 -21.40 -2.26
C LYS A 4 -15.70 -22.35 -1.80
N TYR A 5 -14.63 -22.44 -2.58
CA TYR A 5 -13.51 -23.33 -2.31
C TYR A 5 -12.45 -22.72 -1.41
N VAL A 6 -12.34 -21.38 -1.39
CA VAL A 6 -11.40 -20.66 -0.51
C VAL A 6 -11.61 -21.04 0.97
N LYS A 7 -12.85 -21.25 1.40
CA LYS A 7 -13.19 -21.65 2.78
C LYS A 7 -12.61 -23.01 3.21
N LEU A 8 -12.22 -23.85 2.25
CA LEU A 8 -11.63 -25.17 2.51
C LEU A 8 -10.09 -25.11 2.62
N LEU A 9 -9.49 -23.97 2.32
CA LEU A 9 -8.05 -23.77 2.37
C LEU A 9 -7.59 -23.45 3.80
N PRO A 10 -6.30 -23.65 4.12
CA PRO A 10 -5.72 -23.16 5.36
C PRO A 10 -5.94 -21.64 5.53
N LYS A 11 -6.07 -21.18 6.78
CA LYS A 11 -6.40 -19.78 7.10
C LYS A 11 -5.48 -18.78 6.41
N TYR A 12 -4.15 -19.01 6.41
CA TYR A 12 -3.19 -18.13 5.74
C TYR A 12 -3.44 -17.99 4.23
N TYR A 13 -3.94 -19.04 3.60
CA TYR A 13 -4.26 -19.03 2.18
C TYR A 13 -5.58 -18.31 1.90
N GLN A 14 -6.57 -18.46 2.81
CA GLN A 14 -7.82 -17.69 2.76
C GLN A 14 -7.53 -16.19 2.86
N ASP A 15 -6.70 -15.79 3.83
CA ASP A 15 -6.33 -14.39 4.05
C ASP A 15 -5.57 -13.80 2.85
N PHE A 16 -4.68 -14.58 2.23
CA PHE A 16 -3.99 -14.23 0.99
C PHE A 16 -4.99 -13.94 -0.15
N TRP A 17 -5.95 -14.83 -0.37
CA TRP A 17 -6.97 -14.64 -1.42
C TRP A 17 -7.89 -13.45 -1.15
N HIS A 18 -8.20 -13.17 0.11
CA HIS A 18 -8.96 -11.98 0.48
C HIS A 18 -8.19 -10.70 0.19
N LEU A 19 -6.88 -10.66 0.46
CA LEU A 19 -6.05 -9.52 0.10
C LEU A 19 -6.04 -9.27 -1.40
N LEU A 20 -5.77 -10.30 -2.22
CA LEU A 20 -5.78 -10.19 -3.67
C LEU A 20 -7.13 -9.68 -4.20
N LYS A 21 -8.21 -10.26 -3.71
CA LYS A 21 -9.57 -9.85 -4.10
C LYS A 21 -9.87 -8.39 -3.75
N ASP A 22 -9.49 -7.98 -2.53
CA ASP A 22 -9.80 -6.63 -2.03
C ASP A 22 -8.89 -5.56 -2.66
N SER A 23 -7.74 -5.94 -3.24
CA SER A 23 -6.88 -5.04 -4.04
C SER A 23 -7.20 -5.05 -5.54
N GLU A 24 -8.00 -6.02 -6.00
CA GLU A 24 -8.38 -6.11 -7.40
C GLU A 24 -9.29 -4.94 -7.80
N ASN A 25 -8.94 -4.27 -8.91
CA ASN A 25 -9.74 -3.19 -9.50
C ASN A 25 -10.07 -2.01 -8.58
N ILE A 26 -9.24 -1.69 -7.59
CA ILE A 26 -9.46 -0.52 -6.71
C ILE A 26 -9.20 0.83 -7.40
N ALA A 27 -8.57 0.82 -8.55
CA ALA A 27 -8.15 2.03 -9.26
C ALA A 27 -8.38 1.93 -10.79
N PRO A 28 -9.62 1.72 -11.26
CA PRO A 28 -9.91 1.79 -12.67
C PRO A 28 -9.69 3.22 -13.20
N ASP A 29 -9.22 3.35 -14.44
CA ASP A 29 -8.97 4.63 -15.10
C ASP A 29 -8.13 5.62 -14.27
N ALA A 30 -7.12 5.10 -13.56
CA ALA A 30 -6.23 5.90 -12.70
C ALA A 30 -6.97 6.72 -11.62
N GLY A 31 -8.12 6.25 -11.16
CA GLY A 31 -8.90 6.84 -10.08
C GLY A 31 -9.27 5.79 -9.02
N LEU A 32 -9.13 6.15 -7.73
CA LEU A 32 -9.53 5.28 -6.63
C LEU A 32 -11.06 5.18 -6.55
N ILE A 33 -11.60 3.96 -6.46
CA ILE A 33 -13.02 3.71 -6.17
C ILE A 33 -13.27 3.41 -4.69
N ILE A 34 -12.21 3.39 -3.90
CA ILE A 34 -12.25 3.24 -2.44
C ILE A 34 -11.81 4.54 -1.78
N THR A 35 -12.20 4.75 -0.54
CA THR A 35 -11.78 5.91 0.24
C THR A 35 -10.31 5.83 0.63
N TRP A 36 -9.70 6.97 0.96
CA TRP A 36 -8.34 7.02 1.50
C TRP A 36 -8.17 6.16 2.75
N ARG A 37 -9.21 6.09 3.59
CA ARG A 37 -9.23 5.24 4.78
C ARG A 37 -9.21 3.76 4.45
N GLU A 38 -9.98 3.34 3.46
CA GLU A 38 -9.98 1.95 2.98
C GLU A 38 -8.65 1.58 2.37
N LEU A 39 -8.03 2.49 1.61
CA LEU A 39 -6.69 2.30 1.05
C LEU A 39 -5.63 2.13 2.16
N GLY A 40 -5.62 2.99 3.17
CA GLY A 40 -4.72 2.87 4.31
C GLY A 40 -4.95 1.58 5.13
N ASN A 41 -6.20 1.18 5.32
CA ASN A 41 -6.52 -0.09 5.98
C ASN A 41 -6.07 -1.30 5.15
N LEU A 42 -6.24 -1.25 3.83
CA LEU A 42 -5.79 -2.33 2.94
C LEU A 42 -4.27 -2.47 2.99
N LEU A 43 -3.54 -1.37 2.91
CA LEU A 43 -2.08 -1.34 3.07
C LEU A 43 -1.63 -1.99 4.39
N ALA A 44 -2.26 -1.60 5.51
CA ALA A 44 -1.97 -2.16 6.83
C ALA A 44 -2.31 -3.66 6.93
N ARG A 45 -3.33 -4.14 6.21
CA ARG A 45 -3.68 -5.57 6.15
C ARG A 45 -2.61 -6.40 5.44
N TYR A 46 -1.99 -5.89 4.37
CA TYR A 46 -0.84 -6.53 3.74
C TYR A 46 0.32 -6.71 4.72
N GLU A 47 0.60 -5.67 5.50
CA GLU A 47 1.66 -5.69 6.52
C GLU A 47 1.33 -6.66 7.67
N ALA A 48 0.08 -6.67 8.14
CA ALA A 48 -0.39 -7.60 9.17
C ALA A 48 -0.33 -9.05 8.70
N TYR A 49 -0.64 -9.31 7.42
CA TYR A 49 -0.55 -10.64 6.82
C TYR A 49 0.86 -11.22 6.90
N VAL A 50 1.86 -10.43 6.52
CA VAL A 50 3.27 -10.84 6.59
C VAL A 50 3.70 -11.14 8.01
N LYS A 51 3.30 -10.29 8.96
CA LYS A 51 3.61 -10.47 10.38
C LYS A 51 2.98 -11.74 10.95
N ALA A 52 1.75 -12.05 10.55
CA ALA A 52 1.03 -13.25 11.00
C ALA A 52 1.53 -14.55 10.35
N ASN A 53 2.14 -14.46 9.16
CA ASN A 53 2.50 -15.62 8.34
C ASN A 53 3.97 -15.59 7.88
N PRO A 54 4.96 -15.48 8.79
CA PRO A 54 6.36 -15.20 8.42
C PRO A 54 7.03 -16.28 7.58
N THR A 55 6.47 -17.48 7.53
CA THR A 55 6.99 -18.63 6.77
C THR A 55 6.49 -18.68 5.33
N GLN A 56 5.45 -17.92 4.97
CA GLN A 56 4.79 -17.98 3.66
C GLN A 56 5.45 -17.10 2.59
N LYS A 57 6.76 -17.19 2.45
CA LYS A 57 7.59 -16.30 1.61
C LYS A 57 7.19 -16.33 0.12
N GLU A 58 6.74 -17.45 -0.40
CA GLU A 58 6.30 -17.56 -1.79
C GLU A 58 5.04 -16.73 -2.07
N LEU A 59 4.13 -16.64 -1.10
CA LEU A 59 2.93 -15.82 -1.22
C LEU A 59 3.26 -14.33 -1.15
N PHE A 60 4.31 -13.93 -0.40
CA PHE A 60 4.74 -12.54 -0.36
C PHE A 60 5.18 -12.04 -1.73
N CYS A 61 5.84 -12.88 -2.52
CA CYS A 61 6.22 -12.56 -3.89
C CYS A 61 5.04 -12.22 -4.80
N ARG A 62 3.89 -12.85 -4.56
CA ARG A 62 2.66 -12.57 -5.33
C ARG A 62 1.95 -11.30 -4.87
N LEU A 63 2.20 -10.86 -3.64
CA LEU A 63 1.63 -9.64 -3.06
C LEU A 63 2.51 -8.40 -3.30
N GLN A 64 3.74 -8.59 -3.79
CA GLN A 64 4.76 -7.53 -3.83
C GLN A 64 4.35 -6.35 -4.72
N ASP A 65 3.89 -6.61 -5.93
CA ASP A 65 3.53 -5.56 -6.88
C ASP A 65 2.31 -4.77 -6.39
N ASP A 66 1.30 -5.47 -5.86
CA ASP A 66 0.13 -4.84 -5.26
C ASP A 66 0.54 -3.97 -4.06
N TYR A 67 1.41 -4.47 -3.18
CA TYR A 67 1.88 -3.71 -2.03
C TYR A 67 2.64 -2.44 -2.43
N LYS A 68 3.53 -2.53 -3.43
CA LYS A 68 4.23 -1.37 -3.98
C LYS A 68 3.26 -0.34 -4.55
N PHE A 69 2.27 -0.82 -5.30
CA PHE A 69 1.21 0.04 -5.85
C PHE A 69 0.39 0.71 -4.74
N LEU A 70 -0.01 -0.04 -3.69
CA LEU A 70 -0.75 0.51 -2.56
C LEU A 70 0.05 1.60 -1.83
N GLN A 71 1.35 1.41 -1.62
CA GLN A 71 2.21 2.44 -1.04
C GLN A 71 2.27 3.69 -1.94
N TYR A 72 2.45 3.50 -3.24
CA TYR A 72 2.47 4.59 -4.21
C TYR A 72 1.14 5.36 -4.20
N ALA A 73 0.03 4.66 -4.40
CA ALA A 73 -1.29 5.29 -4.43
C ALA A 73 -1.64 6.02 -3.12
N PHE A 74 -1.25 5.44 -1.98
CA PHE A 74 -1.48 6.04 -0.67
C PHE A 74 -0.68 7.34 -0.46
N LEU A 75 0.55 7.43 -0.99
CA LEU A 75 1.43 8.58 -0.77
C LEU A 75 1.31 9.65 -1.85
N PHE A 76 1.07 9.27 -3.10
CA PHE A 76 1.09 10.21 -4.24
C PHE A 76 -0.27 10.40 -4.90
N GLY A 77 -1.24 9.56 -4.56
CA GLY A 77 -2.51 9.53 -5.29
C GLY A 77 -2.37 8.94 -6.69
N LEU A 78 -3.38 9.20 -7.50
CA LEU A 78 -3.46 8.79 -8.90
C LEU A 78 -3.98 9.98 -9.73
N ASP A 79 -3.85 9.93 -11.05
CA ASP A 79 -4.20 11.05 -11.94
C ASP A 79 -5.64 11.56 -11.72
N ASN A 80 -6.60 10.63 -11.55
CA ASN A 80 -8.00 10.97 -11.29
C ASN A 80 -8.38 11.02 -9.80
N THR A 81 -7.44 10.77 -8.90
CA THR A 81 -7.61 10.91 -7.45
C THR A 81 -6.30 11.45 -6.85
N PRO A 82 -5.95 12.72 -7.14
CA PRO A 82 -4.71 13.33 -6.66
C PRO A 82 -4.78 13.60 -5.15
N ILE A 83 -3.62 13.70 -4.53
CA ILE A 83 -3.50 14.12 -3.12
C ILE A 83 -3.67 15.63 -2.92
N SER A 84 -3.55 16.40 -4.00
CA SER A 84 -3.73 17.86 -4.05
C SER A 84 -4.37 18.22 -5.38
N TYR A 85 -5.32 19.12 -5.39
CA TYR A 85 -5.99 19.60 -6.61
C TYR A 85 -5.45 20.93 -7.13
N ASP A 86 -4.62 21.64 -6.33
CA ASP A 86 -4.04 22.94 -6.66
C ASP A 86 -2.53 22.96 -6.51
N ASP A 87 -1.90 21.79 -6.30
CA ASP A 87 -0.47 21.58 -6.11
C ASP A 87 0.14 22.30 -4.88
N VAL A 88 -0.68 22.97 -4.11
CA VAL A 88 -0.27 23.72 -2.92
C VAL A 88 -0.87 23.12 -1.64
N HIS A 89 -2.17 22.82 -1.64
CA HIS A 89 -2.87 22.36 -0.46
C HIS A 89 -3.15 20.86 -0.54
N LEU A 90 -2.73 20.14 0.49
CA LEU A 90 -3.07 18.74 0.65
C LEU A 90 -4.59 18.60 0.82
N ASP A 91 -5.19 17.65 0.12
CA ASP A 91 -6.60 17.31 0.30
C ASP A 91 -6.89 16.93 1.75
N ASN A 92 -8.04 17.40 2.28
CA ASN A 92 -8.38 17.23 3.69
C ASN A 92 -8.59 15.75 4.08
N ASP A 93 -9.12 14.93 3.19
CA ASP A 93 -9.36 13.52 3.50
C ASP A 93 -8.07 12.72 3.47
N VAL A 94 -7.14 13.09 2.58
CA VAL A 94 -5.77 12.57 2.55
C VAL A 94 -5.04 12.90 3.84
N LYS A 95 -5.07 14.19 4.25
CA LYS A 95 -4.43 14.66 5.49
C LYS A 95 -4.94 13.91 6.71
N LYS A 96 -6.26 13.84 6.88
CA LYS A 96 -6.90 13.13 8.00
C LYS A 96 -6.51 11.66 8.02
N GLU A 97 -6.45 11.02 6.85
CA GLU A 97 -6.08 9.61 6.77
C GLU A 97 -4.61 9.39 7.09
N TRP A 98 -3.69 10.21 6.59
CA TRP A 98 -2.27 10.09 6.93
C TRP A 98 -2.03 10.30 8.43
N GLU A 99 -2.68 11.30 9.05
CA GLU A 99 -2.60 11.53 10.49
C GLU A 99 -3.14 10.31 11.29
N ARG A 100 -4.27 9.74 10.87
CA ARG A 100 -4.84 8.52 11.46
C ARG A 100 -3.88 7.32 11.27
N PHE A 101 -3.39 7.12 10.05
CA PHE A 101 -2.51 6.00 9.72
C PHE A 101 -1.23 6.01 10.55
N ILE A 102 -0.58 7.16 10.65
CA ILE A 102 0.63 7.35 11.45
C ILE A 102 0.39 6.99 12.93
N LYS A 103 -0.76 7.40 13.46
CA LYS A 103 -1.13 7.13 14.85
C LYS A 103 -1.49 5.66 15.07
N THR A 104 -2.21 5.06 14.14
CA THR A 104 -2.74 3.68 14.26
C THR A 104 -1.67 2.64 13.94
N TYR A 105 -0.80 2.93 12.97
CA TYR A 105 0.23 2.02 12.47
C TYR A 105 1.66 2.62 12.57
N PRO A 106 2.13 2.98 13.78
CA PRO A 106 3.40 3.69 13.96
C PRO A 106 4.62 2.89 13.47
N ASN A 107 4.51 1.58 13.39
CA ASN A 107 5.58 0.67 12.95
C ASN A 107 5.44 0.22 11.49
N SER A 108 4.47 0.75 10.74
CA SER A 108 4.37 0.50 9.32
C SER A 108 5.58 1.05 8.57
N PRO A 109 6.14 0.30 7.59
CA PRO A 109 7.21 0.82 6.73
C PRO A 109 6.81 2.07 5.94
N THR A 110 5.52 2.30 5.76
CA THR A 110 4.96 3.46 5.06
C THR A 110 4.86 4.70 5.95
N THR A 111 4.79 4.52 7.28
CA THR A 111 4.62 5.62 8.24
C THR A 111 5.69 6.71 8.15
N PRO A 112 7.00 6.42 8.00
CA PRO A 112 8.02 7.47 7.84
C PRO A 112 7.76 8.36 6.62
N PHE A 113 7.31 7.77 5.50
CA PHE A 113 6.99 8.51 4.27
C PHE A 113 5.76 9.40 4.46
N ALA A 114 4.69 8.89 5.07
CA ALA A 114 3.49 9.67 5.36
C ALA A 114 3.80 10.88 6.28
N LYS A 115 4.67 10.70 7.28
CA LYS A 115 5.15 11.81 8.13
C LYS A 115 5.87 12.88 7.34
N GLU A 116 6.75 12.47 6.43
CA GLU A 116 7.54 13.40 5.61
C GLU A 116 6.65 14.10 4.56
N MET A 117 5.67 13.40 4.01
CA MET A 117 4.67 13.97 3.11
C MET A 117 3.82 15.06 3.80
N LEU A 118 3.44 14.89 5.06
CA LEU A 118 2.73 15.91 5.85
C LEU A 118 3.56 17.18 6.09
N GLN A 119 4.88 17.13 5.93
CA GLN A 119 5.78 18.28 6.09
C GLN A 119 6.02 19.03 4.78
N GLN A 120 5.55 18.50 3.63
CA GLN A 120 5.71 19.18 2.35
C GLN A 120 4.89 20.47 2.34
N LYS A 121 5.49 21.53 1.79
CA LYS A 121 4.84 22.85 1.65
C LYS A 121 4.08 23.01 0.35
N LYS A 122 4.41 22.16 -0.64
CA LYS A 122 3.83 22.11 -1.98
C LYS A 122 3.83 20.69 -2.49
N PHE A 123 2.96 20.38 -3.42
CA PHE A 123 2.74 19.06 -3.98
C PHE A 123 2.94 19.02 -5.52
N ASP A 124 3.48 20.10 -6.10
CA ASP A 124 3.79 20.23 -7.53
C ASP A 124 5.07 19.48 -7.95
N ASP A 125 6.01 19.29 -7.02
CA ASP A 125 7.27 18.58 -7.25
C ASP A 125 7.57 17.63 -6.08
N LEU A 126 7.18 16.37 -6.25
CA LEU A 126 7.40 15.29 -5.29
C LEU A 126 8.42 14.25 -5.79
N GLU A 127 9.21 14.59 -6.84
CA GLU A 127 10.18 13.66 -7.43
C GLU A 127 11.16 13.10 -6.39
N HIS A 128 11.62 13.95 -5.47
CA HIS A 128 12.52 13.52 -4.39
C HIS A 128 11.88 12.48 -3.46
N MET A 129 10.58 12.61 -3.15
CA MET A 129 9.82 11.65 -2.33
C MET A 129 9.56 10.36 -3.10
N TYR A 130 9.23 10.47 -4.39
CA TYR A 130 9.07 9.32 -5.26
C TYR A 130 10.36 8.51 -5.36
N ASN A 131 11.49 9.15 -5.62
CA ASN A 131 12.80 8.50 -5.69
C ASN A 131 13.18 7.83 -4.36
N LYS A 132 12.84 8.47 -3.24
CA LYS A 132 13.07 7.91 -1.90
C LYS A 132 12.22 6.65 -1.66
N LEU A 133 10.94 6.65 -2.03
CA LEU A 133 10.08 5.48 -1.93
C LEU A 133 10.59 4.35 -2.84
N THR A 134 10.90 4.64 -4.10
CA THR A 134 11.42 3.67 -5.07
C THR A 134 12.69 3.01 -4.56
N LYS A 135 13.66 3.81 -4.10
CA LYS A 135 14.89 3.28 -3.49
C LYS A 135 14.60 2.39 -2.29
N PHE A 136 13.66 2.79 -1.42
CA PHE A 136 13.26 1.96 -0.29
C PHE A 136 12.64 0.64 -0.76
N GLN A 137 11.76 0.66 -1.75
CA GLN A 137 11.11 -0.52 -2.32
C GLN A 137 12.12 -1.49 -2.97
N GLU A 138 13.19 -0.97 -3.56
CA GLU A 138 14.23 -1.77 -4.21
C GLU A 138 15.27 -2.35 -3.24
N THR A 139 15.59 -1.63 -2.17
CA THR A 139 16.70 -1.96 -1.28
C THR A 139 16.29 -2.52 0.08
N SER A 140 14.99 -2.45 0.41
CA SER A 140 14.47 -2.87 1.70
C SER A 140 14.50 -4.40 1.88
N ASN A 141 14.85 -4.84 3.08
CA ASN A 141 14.71 -6.23 3.50
C ASN A 141 13.29 -6.55 4.03
N TYR A 142 12.35 -5.61 3.90
CA TYR A 142 10.96 -5.86 4.30
C TYR A 142 10.37 -7.01 3.47
N PRO A 143 9.69 -7.99 4.08
CA PRO A 143 9.29 -9.22 3.39
C PRO A 143 8.48 -9.03 2.09
N LEU A 144 7.60 -8.00 2.03
CA LEU A 144 6.84 -7.66 0.82
C LEU A 144 7.65 -6.90 -0.24
N LEU A 145 8.88 -6.48 0.07
CA LEU A 145 9.75 -5.72 -0.85
C LEU A 145 11.00 -6.50 -1.24
N LYS A 146 11.27 -7.59 -0.52
CA LYS A 146 12.45 -8.41 -0.76
C LYS A 146 12.37 -9.08 -2.12
N ALA A 147 13.47 -9.05 -2.88
CA ALA A 147 13.58 -9.70 -4.17
C ALA A 147 13.13 -11.16 -4.11
N CYS A 148 12.24 -11.53 -5.02
CA CYS A 148 11.75 -12.88 -5.15
C CYS A 148 12.77 -13.76 -5.87
N PRO A 149 12.92 -15.04 -5.49
CA PRO A 149 13.75 -15.96 -6.26
C PRO A 149 13.23 -16.05 -7.70
N ALA A 150 14.15 -16.03 -8.65
CA ALA A 150 13.78 -16.23 -10.06
C ALA A 150 12.95 -17.52 -10.20
N LYS A 151 11.83 -17.43 -10.91
CA LYS A 151 11.06 -18.64 -11.26
C LYS A 151 11.97 -19.54 -12.08
N LYS A 152 12.28 -20.71 -11.52
CA LYS A 152 12.94 -21.79 -12.27
C LYS A 152 12.00 -22.36 -13.33
#